data_3c38f33d66471f8bf6f4f820549c6486
#
_entry.id   3c38f33d66471f8bf6f4f820549c6486
#
_cell.length_a   1.000
_cell.length_b   1.000
_cell.length_c   1.000
_cell.angle_alpha   90.00
_cell.angle_beta   90.00
_cell.angle_gamma   90.00
#
_symmetry.space_group_name_H-M   'P 1'
#
loop_
_entity.id
_entity.type
_entity.pdbx_description
1 polymer ?
#
loop_
_entity_poly.entity_id
_entity_poly.type
_entity_poly.pdbx_seq_one_letter_code
_entity_poly.pdbx_strand_id
1 'polypeptide(L)'
;MSTLTGQVITLSAQDTAGRVKEITEKLEQGVKELFSSERFQAYLNVMSKFWHYSLNNTLLIAFQKPDASLVAGFNKWQKDFQRAVKKGEKGIKIFAPAPYKIKKEVEKTDPQTGAPILDSNGKPVTETKEITIPSFKVVSVFDVSQTEGKELPDIGVDELTGSVEDFERFFDALKKVSPVPISFEDIQNGAHGFYSPLENRIVINKGMSELQTLKTTIHEIAHAKLHSIDKSKPEPRWKVVMVSGGGVKQDLSCGFETEAEAMAFAEREGWCFIDENQFEWQLEVEEDISHIQEVKKNRHTKEVEAESVAYTVCQHYGLDTSDYSFGYIAGWSSGKETKELKDSLEVIRSTASDLITEIDRNIEES
;
A
#
# COMPACT_ATOMS: atom_id res chain seq x y z
N MET A 1 24.37 -17.38 4.69
CA MET A 1 23.25 -16.56 4.18
C MET A 1 21.98 -17.11 4.81
N SER A 2 21.41 -16.41 5.80
CA SER A 2 20.24 -16.90 6.54
C SER A 2 18.99 -16.51 5.74
N THR A 3 18.37 -17.48 5.12
CA THR A 3 17.07 -17.33 4.46
C THR A 3 16.00 -17.08 5.52
N LEU A 4 15.38 -15.89 5.50
CA LEU A 4 14.23 -15.52 6.33
C LEU A 4 12.96 -16.24 5.83
N THR A 5 12.90 -17.56 5.91
CA THR A 5 11.73 -18.35 5.53
C THR A 5 11.40 -19.34 6.63
N GLY A 6 10.33 -19.07 7.37
CA GLY A 6 9.79 -19.97 8.38
C GLY A 6 10.61 -20.07 9.66
N GLN A 7 11.58 -19.20 9.90
CA GLN A 7 12.36 -19.18 11.14
C GLN A 7 12.02 -17.96 11.99
N VAL A 8 11.63 -18.23 13.23
CA VAL A 8 11.37 -17.16 14.20
C VAL A 8 12.62 -16.32 14.43
N ILE A 9 12.47 -14.99 14.34
CA ILE A 9 13.53 -14.03 14.56
C ILE A 9 14.06 -14.14 15.99
N THR A 10 15.35 -14.40 16.13
CA THR A 10 16.07 -14.31 17.41
C THR A 10 16.70 -12.93 17.52
N LEU A 11 16.47 -12.27 18.64
CA LEU A 11 17.02 -10.94 18.96
C LEU A 11 18.11 -11.07 20.01
N SER A 12 19.23 -10.40 19.79
CA SER A 12 20.40 -10.43 20.70
C SER A 12 20.39 -9.25 21.68
N ALA A 13 19.83 -8.11 21.28
CA ALA A 13 19.76 -6.92 22.11
C ALA A 13 18.92 -7.13 23.38
N GLN A 14 19.42 -6.61 24.49
CA GLN A 14 18.78 -6.75 25.81
C GLN A 14 17.76 -5.63 26.09
N ASP A 15 18.02 -4.43 25.60
CA ASP A 15 17.14 -3.27 25.79
C ASP A 15 16.06 -3.16 24.69
N THR A 16 15.02 -2.40 24.98
CA THR A 16 13.86 -2.24 24.06
C THR A 16 14.25 -1.56 22.77
N ALA A 17 15.08 -0.52 22.81
CA ALA A 17 15.47 0.24 21.63
C ALA A 17 16.35 -0.59 20.69
N GLY A 18 17.31 -1.31 21.23
CA GLY A 18 18.16 -2.26 20.48
C GLY A 18 17.33 -3.36 19.82
N ARG A 19 16.34 -3.92 20.52
CA ARG A 19 15.46 -4.97 19.96
C ARG A 19 14.58 -4.44 18.84
N VAL A 20 14.07 -3.21 18.98
CA VAL A 20 13.31 -2.55 17.91
C VAL A 20 14.20 -2.29 16.69
N LYS A 21 15.41 -1.80 16.88
CA LYS A 21 16.39 -1.60 15.80
C LYS A 21 16.71 -2.89 15.08
N GLU A 22 17.07 -3.95 15.83
CA GLU A 22 17.45 -5.25 15.27
C GLU A 22 16.32 -5.90 14.44
N ILE A 23 15.06 -5.82 14.92
CA ILE A 23 13.93 -6.37 14.16
C ILE A 23 13.61 -5.52 12.91
N THR A 24 13.83 -4.19 12.97
CA THR A 24 13.67 -3.30 11.82
C THR A 24 14.69 -3.61 10.72
N GLU A 25 15.96 -3.83 11.08
CA GLU A 25 17.00 -4.22 10.12
C GLU A 25 16.67 -5.55 9.43
N LYS A 26 16.18 -6.53 10.19
CA LYS A 26 15.73 -7.82 9.63
C LYS A 26 14.52 -7.70 8.74
N LEU A 27 13.59 -6.81 9.09
CA LEU A 27 12.42 -6.49 8.26
C LEU A 27 12.84 -5.89 6.90
N GLU A 28 13.77 -4.93 6.91
CA GLU A 28 14.26 -4.29 5.68
C GLU A 28 15.00 -5.27 4.77
N GLN A 29 15.79 -6.17 5.35
CA GLN A 29 16.41 -7.24 4.57
C GLN A 29 15.35 -8.18 3.98
N GLY A 30 14.35 -8.57 4.77
CA GLY A 30 13.27 -9.43 4.29
C GLY A 30 12.47 -8.81 3.15
N VAL A 31 12.22 -7.49 3.18
CA VAL A 31 11.55 -6.78 2.09
C VAL A 31 12.33 -6.90 0.77
N LYS A 32 13.65 -6.78 0.80
CA LYS A 32 14.49 -6.94 -0.41
C LYS A 32 14.41 -8.35 -1.00
N GLU A 33 14.21 -9.36 -0.16
CA GLU A 33 14.12 -10.76 -0.57
C GLU A 33 12.69 -11.21 -0.93
N LEU A 34 11.69 -10.36 -0.66
CA LEU A 34 10.27 -10.70 -0.83
C LEU A 34 9.88 -10.92 -2.29
N PHE A 35 10.49 -10.17 -3.22
CA PHE A 35 10.04 -10.04 -4.60
C PHE A 35 10.51 -11.18 -5.51
N SER A 36 10.40 -12.41 -5.04
CA SER A 36 10.31 -13.62 -5.90
C SER A 36 8.85 -14.06 -5.95
N SER A 37 8.43 -14.69 -7.05
CA SER A 37 7.02 -15.07 -7.27
C SER A 37 6.42 -15.83 -6.09
N GLU A 38 7.10 -16.87 -5.61
CA GLU A 38 6.62 -17.71 -4.52
C GLU A 38 6.53 -16.99 -3.17
N ARG A 39 7.54 -16.17 -2.84
CA ARG A 39 7.56 -15.41 -1.58
C ARG A 39 6.54 -14.30 -1.56
N PHE A 40 6.38 -13.63 -2.68
CA PHE A 40 5.40 -12.56 -2.81
C PHE A 40 3.97 -13.10 -2.69
N GLN A 41 3.67 -14.20 -3.36
CA GLN A 41 2.38 -14.89 -3.24
C GLN A 41 2.12 -15.39 -1.81
N ALA A 42 3.12 -15.98 -1.15
CA ALA A 42 3.01 -16.39 0.24
C ALA A 42 2.75 -15.20 1.19
N TYR A 43 3.37 -14.05 0.93
CA TYR A 43 3.09 -12.84 1.67
C TYR A 43 1.65 -12.34 1.47
N LEU A 44 1.14 -12.33 0.24
CA LEU A 44 -0.25 -11.95 -0.05
C LEU A 44 -1.25 -12.88 0.63
N ASN A 45 -0.95 -14.18 0.69
CA ASN A 45 -1.72 -15.16 1.45
C ASN A 45 -1.77 -14.84 2.96
N VAL A 46 -0.66 -14.43 3.55
CA VAL A 46 -0.65 -14.00 4.95
C VAL A 46 -1.44 -12.70 5.10
N MET A 47 -1.28 -11.76 4.17
CA MET A 47 -1.98 -10.48 4.19
C MET A 47 -3.50 -10.66 4.13
N SER A 48 -4.02 -11.61 3.35
CA SER A 48 -5.46 -11.90 3.27
C SER A 48 -6.08 -12.35 4.60
N LYS A 49 -5.29 -13.00 5.47
CA LYS A 49 -5.71 -13.43 6.81
C LYS A 49 -5.47 -12.38 7.89
N PHE A 50 -4.46 -11.52 7.69
CA PHE A 50 -4.03 -10.50 8.64
C PHE A 50 -4.22 -9.07 8.10
N TRP A 51 -5.24 -8.86 7.29
CA TRP A 51 -5.54 -7.61 6.60
C TRP A 51 -5.69 -6.39 7.56
N HIS A 52 -6.07 -6.63 8.81
CA HIS A 52 -6.20 -5.61 9.86
C HIS A 52 -4.88 -5.28 10.59
N TYR A 53 -3.78 -6.00 10.30
CA TYR A 53 -2.46 -5.69 10.86
C TYR A 53 -1.75 -4.60 10.05
N SER A 54 -0.81 -3.89 10.69
CA SER A 54 0.06 -2.94 9.97
C SER A 54 0.98 -3.70 9.00
N LEU A 55 1.43 -3.02 7.92
CA LEU A 55 2.36 -3.59 6.94
C LEU A 55 3.55 -4.30 7.60
N ASN A 56 4.22 -3.60 8.52
CA ASN A 56 5.41 -4.15 9.18
C ASN A 56 5.10 -5.44 9.96
N ASN A 57 3.95 -5.52 10.62
CA ASN A 57 3.58 -6.72 11.37
C ASN A 57 3.14 -7.85 10.44
N THR A 58 2.42 -7.57 9.37
CA THR A 58 2.06 -8.57 8.35
C THR A 58 3.31 -9.18 7.71
N LEU A 59 4.29 -8.34 7.35
CA LEU A 59 5.59 -8.78 6.83
C LEU A 59 6.34 -9.63 7.84
N LEU A 60 6.42 -9.19 9.11
CA LEU A 60 7.10 -9.95 10.16
C LEU A 60 6.45 -11.31 10.42
N ILE A 61 5.13 -11.41 10.36
CA ILE A 61 4.40 -12.68 10.45
C ILE A 61 4.75 -13.56 9.26
N ALA A 62 4.64 -13.04 8.03
CA ALA A 62 4.91 -13.78 6.81
C ALA A 62 6.34 -14.33 6.74
N PHE A 63 7.33 -13.55 7.17
CA PHE A 63 8.73 -13.99 7.16
C PHE A 63 9.03 -15.08 8.18
N GLN A 64 8.38 -15.06 9.35
CA GLN A 64 8.64 -15.99 10.43
C GLN A 64 7.74 -17.23 10.38
N LYS A 65 6.50 -17.08 9.87
CA LYS A 65 5.51 -18.15 9.79
C LYS A 65 4.56 -17.91 8.60
N PRO A 66 4.97 -18.27 7.38
CA PRO A 66 4.21 -18.01 6.15
C PRO A 66 2.88 -18.78 6.08
N ASP A 67 2.72 -19.83 6.88
CA ASP A 67 1.51 -20.63 7.03
C ASP A 67 0.61 -20.18 8.21
N ALA A 68 0.93 -19.04 8.86
CA ALA A 68 0.11 -18.51 9.94
C ALA A 68 -1.34 -18.25 9.49
N SER A 69 -2.28 -18.50 10.39
CA SER A 69 -3.71 -18.28 10.13
C SER A 69 -4.41 -17.40 11.17
N LEU A 70 -4.03 -17.49 12.43
CA LEU A 70 -4.54 -16.67 13.52
C LEU A 70 -3.47 -16.50 14.59
N VAL A 71 -3.03 -15.28 14.87
CA VAL A 71 -2.02 -15.03 15.89
C VAL A 71 -2.56 -14.23 17.06
N ALA A 72 -2.12 -14.60 18.28
CA ALA A 72 -2.41 -13.86 19.49
C ALA A 72 -1.26 -13.93 20.49
N GLY A 73 -1.24 -13.00 21.43
CA GLY A 73 -0.29 -13.03 22.55
C GLY A 73 -0.55 -14.20 23.50
N PHE A 74 0.50 -14.68 24.20
CA PHE A 74 0.45 -15.82 25.11
C PHE A 74 -0.74 -15.75 26.10
N ASN A 75 -0.91 -14.63 26.78
CA ASN A 75 -1.99 -14.47 27.76
C ASN A 75 -3.37 -14.42 27.10
N LYS A 76 -3.46 -13.90 25.88
CA LYS A 76 -4.73 -13.84 25.14
C LYS A 76 -5.20 -15.23 24.73
N TRP A 77 -4.28 -16.10 24.30
CA TRP A 77 -4.60 -17.50 24.02
C TRP A 77 -5.25 -18.19 25.24
N GLN A 78 -4.68 -17.96 26.43
CA GLN A 78 -5.18 -18.58 27.66
C GLN A 78 -6.51 -17.98 28.13
N LYS A 79 -6.62 -16.64 28.16
CA LYS A 79 -7.78 -15.95 28.76
C LYS A 79 -8.99 -15.90 27.86
N ASP A 80 -8.78 -15.56 26.58
CA ASP A 80 -9.89 -15.28 25.67
C ASP A 80 -10.27 -16.52 24.86
N PHE A 81 -9.28 -17.34 24.46
CA PHE A 81 -9.50 -18.50 23.61
C PHE A 81 -9.51 -19.84 24.37
N GLN A 82 -9.20 -19.87 25.66
CA GLN A 82 -9.10 -21.10 26.48
C GLN A 82 -8.13 -22.13 25.86
N ARG A 83 -7.01 -21.62 25.29
CA ARG A 83 -5.97 -22.41 24.65
C ARG A 83 -4.62 -22.13 25.31
N ALA A 84 -3.76 -23.13 25.34
CA ALA A 84 -2.41 -23.00 25.85
C ALA A 84 -1.39 -23.09 24.71
N VAL A 85 -0.35 -22.26 24.76
CA VAL A 85 0.80 -22.40 23.86
C VAL A 85 1.55 -23.67 24.21
N LYS A 86 1.82 -24.51 23.21
CA LYS A 86 2.54 -25.76 23.37
C LYS A 86 3.94 -25.54 23.93
N LYS A 87 4.42 -26.45 24.76
CA LYS A 87 5.75 -26.36 25.35
C LYS A 87 6.84 -26.39 24.28
N GLY A 88 7.76 -25.41 24.33
CA GLY A 88 8.89 -25.32 23.40
C GLY A 88 8.64 -24.47 22.15
N GLU A 89 7.41 -24.03 21.92
CA GLU A 89 7.09 -23.15 20.79
C GLU A 89 7.79 -21.79 20.90
N LYS A 90 8.26 -21.31 19.74
CA LYS A 90 8.92 -20.01 19.63
C LYS A 90 7.93 -18.98 19.08
N GLY A 91 7.72 -17.90 19.85
CA GLY A 91 6.77 -16.86 19.44
C GLY A 91 7.30 -15.98 18.30
N ILE A 92 6.41 -15.67 17.35
CA ILE A 92 6.62 -14.74 16.25
C ILE A 92 6.83 -13.34 16.83
N LYS A 93 7.88 -12.64 16.42
CA LYS A 93 8.22 -11.30 16.90
C LYS A 93 7.51 -10.25 16.06
N ILE A 94 6.75 -9.39 16.70
CA ILE A 94 6.04 -8.26 16.07
C ILE A 94 6.21 -7.00 16.89
N PHE A 95 5.87 -5.84 16.30
CA PHE A 95 5.78 -4.57 17.00
C PHE A 95 4.45 -4.44 17.75
N ALA A 96 4.51 -3.93 18.97
CA ALA A 96 3.33 -3.50 19.73
C ALA A 96 3.50 -2.07 20.21
N PRO A 97 2.44 -1.25 20.22
CA PRO A 97 2.48 0.09 20.78
C PRO A 97 2.92 0.06 22.26
N ALA A 98 3.80 0.97 22.62
CA ALA A 98 4.27 1.18 23.99
C ALA A 98 4.46 2.67 24.27
N PRO A 99 3.40 3.50 24.12
CA PRO A 99 3.51 4.93 24.33
C PRO A 99 3.92 5.22 25.77
N TYR A 100 4.70 6.28 25.98
CA TYR A 100 5.07 6.76 27.29
C TYR A 100 4.83 8.25 27.43
N LYS A 101 4.64 8.71 28.65
CA LYS A 101 4.33 10.10 28.97
C LYS A 101 5.56 10.81 29.48
N ILE A 102 5.78 12.01 28.97
CA ILE A 102 6.81 12.93 29.47
C ILE A 102 6.15 14.23 29.91
N LYS A 103 6.72 14.86 30.91
CA LYS A 103 6.37 16.24 31.30
C LYS A 103 7.30 17.18 30.54
N LYS A 104 6.73 18.08 29.75
CA LYS A 104 7.47 19.08 28.98
C LYS A 104 6.97 20.46 29.34
N GLU A 105 7.90 21.36 29.59
CA GLU A 105 7.58 22.78 29.71
C GLU A 105 7.27 23.34 28.32
N VAL A 106 6.11 23.94 28.18
CA VAL A 106 5.66 24.58 26.94
C VAL A 106 5.22 26.00 27.25
N GLU A 107 5.37 26.92 26.33
CA GLU A 107 4.87 28.26 26.46
C GLU A 107 3.34 28.25 26.55
N LYS A 108 2.81 28.96 27.55
CA LYS A 108 1.38 29.12 27.73
C LYS A 108 0.86 30.10 26.69
N THR A 109 -0.08 29.64 25.87
CA THR A 109 -0.70 30.44 24.80
C THR A 109 -2.14 30.83 25.18
N ASP A 110 -2.56 32.00 24.77
CA ASP A 110 -3.95 32.43 24.85
C ASP A 110 -4.83 31.58 23.96
N PRO A 111 -5.91 30.95 24.47
CA PRO A 111 -6.74 30.03 23.69
C PRO A 111 -7.48 30.69 22.53
N GLN A 112 -7.67 32.02 22.54
CA GLN A 112 -8.42 32.73 21.49
C GLN A 112 -7.53 33.24 20.38
N THR A 113 -6.30 33.71 20.74
CA THR A 113 -5.39 34.35 19.80
C THR A 113 -4.21 33.47 19.39
N GLY A 114 -3.92 32.39 20.14
CA GLY A 114 -2.74 31.55 19.94
C GLY A 114 -1.40 32.23 20.34
N ALA A 115 -1.45 33.47 20.85
CA ALA A 115 -0.27 34.23 21.21
C ALA A 115 0.31 33.77 22.56
N PRO A 116 1.65 33.82 22.77
CA PRO A 116 2.27 33.52 24.04
C PRO A 116 1.80 34.49 25.14
N ILE A 117 1.46 33.98 26.29
CA ILE A 117 1.16 34.79 27.49
C ILE A 117 2.49 35.22 28.11
N LEU A 118 2.71 36.53 28.23
CA LEU A 118 3.94 37.09 28.80
C LEU A 118 3.76 37.42 30.27
N ASP A 119 4.83 37.28 31.05
CA ASP A 119 4.90 37.74 32.43
C ASP A 119 5.09 39.27 32.51
N SER A 120 5.16 39.82 33.73
CA SER A 120 5.38 41.26 33.97
C SER A 120 6.74 41.80 33.44
N ASN A 121 7.67 40.91 33.06
CA ASN A 121 8.99 41.24 32.53
C ASN A 121 9.07 40.98 31.01
N GLY A 122 7.93 40.66 30.37
CA GLY A 122 7.86 40.39 28.93
C GLY A 122 8.39 39.02 28.51
N LYS A 123 8.56 38.05 29.45
CA LYS A 123 8.99 36.70 29.13
C LYS A 123 7.77 35.78 29.01
N PRO A 124 7.80 34.79 28.07
CA PRO A 124 6.74 33.80 27.99
C PRO A 124 6.56 33.03 29.28
N VAL A 125 5.31 32.99 29.77
CA VAL A 125 4.93 32.12 30.90
C VAL A 125 4.93 30.68 30.42
N THR A 126 5.63 29.78 31.13
CA THR A 126 5.63 28.35 30.82
C THR A 126 4.64 27.59 31.70
N GLU A 127 4.09 26.53 31.14
CA GLU A 127 3.30 25.53 31.88
C GLU A 127 3.83 24.13 31.62
N THR A 128 3.72 23.24 32.57
CA THR A 128 4.11 21.84 32.40
C THR A 128 2.96 21.06 31.78
N LYS A 129 3.10 20.61 30.54
CA LYS A 129 2.14 19.71 29.88
C LYS A 129 2.66 18.27 29.83
N GLU A 130 1.76 17.34 30.11
CA GLU A 130 2.02 15.92 29.89
C GLU A 130 1.79 15.60 28.43
N ILE A 131 2.87 15.19 27.74
CA ILE A 131 2.85 14.84 26.33
C ILE A 131 3.05 13.35 26.22
N THR A 132 2.18 12.66 25.47
CA THR A 132 2.35 11.23 25.15
C THR A 132 3.24 11.08 23.93
N ILE A 133 4.37 10.42 24.10
CA ILE A 133 5.31 10.10 23.02
C ILE A 133 4.96 8.71 22.49
N PRO A 134 4.64 8.57 21.18
CA PRO A 134 4.45 7.27 20.58
C PRO A 134 5.77 6.49 20.59
N SER A 135 5.69 5.24 20.97
CA SER A 135 6.82 4.32 20.98
C SER A 135 6.34 2.89 20.72
N PHE A 136 7.29 2.01 20.41
CA PHE A 136 7.02 0.61 20.14
C PHE A 136 7.94 -0.29 20.95
N LYS A 137 7.47 -1.50 21.21
CA LYS A 137 8.27 -2.59 21.76
C LYS A 137 8.07 -3.85 20.94
N VAL A 138 9.02 -4.76 21.01
CA VAL A 138 8.90 -6.07 20.39
C VAL A 138 8.20 -7.03 21.35
N VAL A 139 7.13 -7.66 20.86
CA VAL A 139 6.38 -8.68 21.59
C VAL A 139 6.39 -10.01 20.83
N SER A 140 6.03 -11.09 21.55
CA SER A 140 5.85 -12.40 20.95
C SER A 140 4.37 -12.72 20.84
N VAL A 141 3.96 -13.14 19.64
CA VAL A 141 2.64 -13.74 19.39
C VAL A 141 2.83 -15.18 18.94
N PHE A 142 1.79 -15.97 19.00
CA PHE A 142 1.79 -17.39 18.63
C PHE A 142 0.63 -17.66 17.70
N ASP A 143 0.87 -18.43 16.66
CA ASP A 143 -0.16 -18.89 15.75
C ASP A 143 -1.02 -20.00 16.39
N VAL A 144 -2.25 -20.14 15.95
CA VAL A 144 -3.18 -21.18 16.45
C VAL A 144 -2.58 -22.58 16.36
N SER A 145 -1.81 -22.90 15.33
CA SER A 145 -1.12 -24.18 15.17
C SER A 145 -0.08 -24.46 16.27
N GLN A 146 0.42 -23.43 16.93
CA GLN A 146 1.33 -23.49 18.06
C GLN A 146 0.60 -23.64 19.41
N THR A 147 -0.70 -23.79 19.40
CA THR A 147 -1.54 -23.87 20.61
C THR A 147 -2.34 -25.17 20.66
N GLU A 148 -2.79 -25.52 21.85
CA GLU A 148 -3.68 -26.64 22.13
C GLU A 148 -4.79 -26.22 23.11
N GLY A 149 -5.94 -26.87 23.08
CA GLY A 149 -7.06 -26.57 23.98
C GLY A 149 -8.39 -26.57 23.24
N LYS A 150 -9.30 -25.69 23.65
CA LYS A 150 -10.64 -25.58 23.07
C LYS A 150 -10.58 -25.34 21.57
N GLU A 151 -11.44 -26.02 20.80
CA GLU A 151 -11.63 -25.69 19.39
C GLU A 151 -12.11 -24.25 19.26
N LEU A 152 -11.52 -23.53 18.32
CA LEU A 152 -11.99 -22.20 18.00
C LEU A 152 -13.33 -22.33 17.27
N PRO A 153 -14.29 -21.42 17.54
CA PRO A 153 -15.41 -21.31 16.63
C PRO A 153 -14.84 -21.10 15.22
N ASP A 154 -15.45 -21.72 14.27
CA ASP A 154 -15.17 -21.42 12.87
C ASP A 154 -15.50 -19.92 12.70
N ILE A 155 -14.48 -19.10 12.65
CA ILE A 155 -14.62 -17.70 12.27
C ILE A 155 -14.66 -17.77 10.74
N GLY A 156 -15.73 -18.44 10.25
CA GLY A 156 -15.99 -18.54 8.85
C GLY A 156 -16.01 -17.13 8.29
N VAL A 157 -14.98 -16.75 7.56
CA VAL A 157 -15.25 -16.08 6.31
C VAL A 157 -16.19 -17.04 5.63
N ASP A 158 -17.47 -16.68 5.41
CA ASP A 158 -18.38 -17.50 4.64
C ASP A 158 -17.65 -17.81 3.32
N GLU A 159 -16.97 -18.97 3.27
CA GLU A 159 -16.41 -19.44 2.02
C GLU A 159 -17.57 -19.38 1.04
N LEU A 160 -17.41 -18.58 0.00
CA LEU A 160 -18.42 -18.48 -1.05
C LEU A 160 -18.57 -19.91 -1.63
N THR A 161 -19.53 -20.64 -1.12
CA THR A 161 -19.71 -22.07 -1.40
C THR A 161 -20.18 -22.34 -2.83
N GLY A 162 -20.18 -21.30 -3.67
CA GLY A 162 -20.46 -21.42 -5.12
C GLY A 162 -21.95 -21.53 -5.45
N SER A 163 -22.84 -21.11 -4.54
CA SER A 163 -24.27 -20.99 -4.85
C SER A 163 -24.54 -19.71 -5.64
N VAL A 164 -25.56 -19.73 -6.51
CA VAL A 164 -26.02 -18.55 -7.26
C VAL A 164 -26.45 -17.42 -6.29
N GLU A 165 -27.01 -17.77 -5.15
CA GLU A 165 -27.47 -16.83 -4.13
C GLU A 165 -26.29 -16.11 -3.45
N ASP A 166 -25.20 -16.82 -3.16
CA ASP A 166 -23.98 -16.25 -2.64
C ASP A 166 -23.28 -15.33 -3.66
N PHE A 167 -23.34 -15.70 -4.96
CA PHE A 167 -22.80 -14.85 -6.03
C PHE A 167 -23.54 -13.51 -6.11
N GLU A 168 -24.87 -13.51 -6.17
CA GLU A 168 -25.66 -12.30 -6.28
C GLU A 168 -25.43 -11.36 -5.09
N ARG A 169 -25.46 -11.91 -3.87
CA ARG A 169 -25.20 -11.16 -2.64
C ARG A 169 -23.81 -10.52 -2.63
N PHE A 170 -22.80 -11.30 -2.99
CA PHE A 170 -21.42 -10.81 -3.04
C PHE A 170 -21.22 -9.76 -4.16
N PHE A 171 -21.79 -10.01 -5.33
CA PHE A 171 -21.71 -9.08 -6.46
C PHE A 171 -22.44 -7.75 -6.17
N ASP A 172 -23.56 -7.79 -5.45
CA ASP A 172 -24.25 -6.59 -4.99
C ASP A 172 -23.41 -5.82 -3.95
N ALA A 173 -22.71 -6.50 -3.06
CA ALA A 173 -21.74 -5.85 -2.19
C ALA A 173 -20.61 -5.17 -3.01
N LEU A 174 -20.06 -5.84 -4.03
CA LEU A 174 -19.05 -5.26 -4.92
C LEU A 174 -19.57 -4.00 -5.66
N LYS A 175 -20.82 -3.99 -6.12
CA LYS A 175 -21.42 -2.80 -6.72
C LYS A 175 -21.50 -1.62 -5.75
N LYS A 176 -21.81 -1.89 -4.47
CA LYS A 176 -21.91 -0.86 -3.43
C LYS A 176 -20.56 -0.28 -3.05
N VAL A 177 -19.48 -1.08 -3.03
CA VAL A 177 -18.13 -0.63 -2.69
C VAL A 177 -17.36 -0.04 -3.85
N SER A 178 -17.86 -0.23 -5.07
CA SER A 178 -17.24 0.34 -6.27
C SER A 178 -17.34 1.87 -6.27
N PRO A 179 -16.22 2.60 -6.47
CA PRO A 179 -16.27 4.06 -6.54
C PRO A 179 -16.93 4.59 -7.82
N VAL A 180 -17.19 3.71 -8.79
CA VAL A 180 -17.75 4.06 -10.11
C VAL A 180 -18.80 3.03 -10.53
N PRO A 181 -19.73 3.37 -11.44
CA PRO A 181 -20.72 2.42 -11.95
C PRO A 181 -20.07 1.22 -12.65
N ILE A 182 -20.65 0.03 -12.44
CA ILE A 182 -20.28 -1.21 -13.13
C ILE A 182 -21.35 -1.54 -14.17
N SER A 183 -20.93 -1.82 -15.40
CA SER A 183 -21.78 -2.26 -16.50
C SER A 183 -21.28 -3.55 -17.14
N PHE A 184 -22.19 -4.28 -17.82
CA PHE A 184 -21.85 -5.47 -18.58
C PHE A 184 -21.97 -5.19 -20.07
N GLU A 185 -20.92 -5.47 -20.85
CA GLU A 185 -20.89 -5.26 -22.30
C GLU A 185 -20.22 -6.44 -22.99
N ASP A 186 -20.41 -6.58 -24.32
CA ASP A 186 -19.72 -7.57 -25.14
C ASP A 186 -18.38 -6.98 -25.59
N ILE A 187 -17.28 -7.39 -24.93
CA ILE A 187 -15.94 -6.88 -25.20
C ILE A 187 -15.27 -7.71 -26.31
N GLN A 188 -15.05 -7.09 -27.51
CA GLN A 188 -14.61 -7.78 -28.71
C GLN A 188 -13.12 -8.11 -28.74
N ASN A 189 -12.28 -7.49 -27.90
CA ASN A 189 -10.82 -7.65 -27.91
C ASN A 189 -10.30 -8.78 -26.99
N GLY A 190 -11.21 -9.58 -26.41
CA GLY A 190 -10.86 -10.71 -25.53
C GLY A 190 -10.52 -10.31 -24.10
N ALA A 191 -10.64 -9.05 -23.71
CA ALA A 191 -10.49 -8.63 -22.32
C ALA A 191 -11.69 -9.10 -21.48
N HIS A 192 -11.43 -9.45 -20.24
CA HIS A 192 -12.48 -9.84 -19.27
C HIS A 192 -13.22 -8.63 -18.69
N GLY A 193 -12.56 -7.49 -18.60
CA GLY A 193 -13.10 -6.22 -18.13
C GLY A 193 -12.08 -5.10 -18.30
N PHE A 194 -12.48 -3.89 -17.98
CA PHE A 194 -11.59 -2.73 -17.87
C PHE A 194 -12.21 -1.62 -17.05
N TYR A 195 -11.37 -0.88 -16.34
CA TYR A 195 -11.72 0.42 -15.77
C TYR A 195 -11.39 1.52 -16.78
N SER A 196 -12.37 2.37 -17.09
CA SER A 196 -12.20 3.57 -17.92
C SER A 196 -12.14 4.83 -17.05
N PRO A 197 -10.96 5.42 -16.81
CA PRO A 197 -10.84 6.66 -16.04
C PRO A 197 -11.51 7.86 -16.72
N LEU A 198 -11.55 7.85 -18.06
CA LEU A 198 -12.15 8.92 -18.85
C LEU A 198 -13.67 8.91 -18.72
N GLU A 199 -14.29 7.73 -18.83
CA GLU A 199 -15.74 7.55 -18.73
C GLU A 199 -16.21 7.37 -17.29
N ASN A 200 -15.26 7.20 -16.35
CA ASN A 200 -15.49 6.99 -14.92
C ASN A 200 -16.43 5.81 -14.66
N ARG A 201 -16.16 4.66 -15.28
CA ARG A 201 -16.94 3.43 -15.17
C ARG A 201 -16.08 2.18 -15.29
N ILE A 202 -16.60 1.08 -14.77
CA ILE A 202 -16.07 -0.26 -14.96
C ILE A 202 -16.97 -1.00 -15.96
N VAL A 203 -16.33 -1.71 -16.89
CA VAL A 203 -17.01 -2.57 -17.85
C VAL A 203 -16.55 -4.00 -17.64
N ILE A 204 -17.48 -4.92 -17.50
CA ILE A 204 -17.25 -6.35 -17.33
C ILE A 204 -17.79 -7.08 -18.57
N ASN A 205 -17.02 -8.03 -19.10
CA ASN A 205 -17.43 -8.79 -20.27
C ASN A 205 -18.58 -9.75 -19.91
N LYS A 206 -19.59 -9.81 -20.77
CA LYS A 206 -20.72 -10.74 -20.63
C LYS A 206 -20.30 -12.20 -20.86
N GLY A 207 -21.04 -13.12 -20.26
CA GLY A 207 -20.90 -14.56 -20.55
C GLY A 207 -19.72 -15.26 -19.85
N MET A 208 -19.02 -14.57 -18.96
CA MET A 208 -18.02 -15.20 -18.10
C MET A 208 -18.69 -16.06 -16.99
N SER A 209 -17.93 -16.99 -16.40
CA SER A 209 -18.35 -17.68 -15.20
C SER A 209 -18.51 -16.70 -14.03
N GLU A 210 -19.32 -17.06 -13.02
CA GLU A 210 -19.50 -16.27 -11.82
C GLU A 210 -18.17 -15.95 -11.14
N LEU A 211 -17.31 -16.95 -10.93
CA LEU A 211 -15.99 -16.80 -10.36
C LEU A 211 -15.14 -15.78 -11.15
N GLN A 212 -15.09 -15.91 -12.48
CA GLN A 212 -14.31 -14.99 -13.31
C GLN A 212 -14.89 -13.57 -13.25
N THR A 213 -16.22 -13.45 -13.21
CA THR A 213 -16.90 -12.16 -13.06
C THR A 213 -16.51 -11.46 -11.75
N LEU A 214 -16.52 -12.19 -10.63
CA LEU A 214 -16.11 -11.65 -9.32
C LEU A 214 -14.65 -11.21 -9.34
N LYS A 215 -13.74 -12.08 -9.79
CA LYS A 215 -12.30 -11.80 -9.85
C LYS A 215 -11.99 -10.57 -10.70
N THR A 216 -12.58 -10.50 -11.88
CA THR A 216 -12.43 -9.34 -12.78
C THR A 216 -13.00 -8.08 -12.14
N THR A 217 -14.19 -8.17 -11.52
CA THR A 217 -14.81 -7.01 -10.88
C THR A 217 -13.95 -6.46 -9.73
N ILE A 218 -13.40 -7.33 -8.88
CA ILE A 218 -12.50 -6.91 -7.79
C ILE A 218 -11.24 -6.24 -8.35
N HIS A 219 -10.67 -6.78 -9.42
CA HIS A 219 -9.48 -6.22 -10.09
C HIS A 219 -9.76 -4.81 -10.65
N GLU A 220 -10.89 -4.63 -11.35
CA GLU A 220 -11.24 -3.32 -11.91
C GLU A 220 -11.64 -2.29 -10.81
N ILE A 221 -12.25 -2.75 -9.70
CA ILE A 221 -12.47 -1.89 -8.52
C ILE A 221 -11.13 -1.46 -7.90
N ALA A 222 -10.15 -2.36 -7.83
CA ALA A 222 -8.81 -1.99 -7.36
C ALA A 222 -8.18 -0.92 -8.26
N HIS A 223 -8.26 -1.05 -9.58
CA HIS A 223 -7.84 0.00 -10.50
C HIS A 223 -8.59 1.32 -10.27
N ALA A 224 -9.90 1.29 -10.12
CA ALA A 224 -10.70 2.49 -9.89
C ALA A 224 -10.37 3.19 -8.55
N LYS A 225 -10.09 2.43 -7.49
CA LYS A 225 -9.69 2.99 -6.19
C LYS A 225 -8.26 3.53 -6.19
N LEU A 226 -7.32 2.83 -6.85
CA LEU A 226 -5.89 3.17 -6.81
C LEU A 226 -5.46 4.15 -7.89
N HIS A 227 -6.10 4.10 -9.06
CA HIS A 227 -5.54 4.71 -10.27
C HIS A 227 -6.54 5.65 -10.98
N SER A 228 -7.51 6.19 -10.22
CA SER A 228 -8.39 7.25 -10.73
C SER A 228 -7.56 8.47 -11.15
N ILE A 229 -7.88 9.02 -12.31
CA ILE A 229 -7.27 10.27 -12.78
C ILE A 229 -7.90 11.43 -12.02
N ASP A 230 -7.08 12.21 -11.34
CA ASP A 230 -7.50 13.50 -10.81
C ASP A 230 -7.69 14.48 -11.99
N LYS A 231 -8.89 14.55 -12.49
CA LYS A 231 -9.24 15.46 -13.59
C LYS A 231 -9.08 16.94 -13.25
N SER A 232 -8.80 17.28 -11.99
CA SER A 232 -8.55 18.66 -11.56
C SER A 232 -7.12 19.12 -11.84
N LYS A 233 -6.21 18.20 -12.17
CA LYS A 233 -4.82 18.50 -12.51
C LYS A 233 -4.61 18.23 -14.00
N PRO A 234 -4.49 19.26 -14.83
CA PRO A 234 -4.11 19.08 -16.23
C PRO A 234 -2.73 18.42 -16.32
N GLU A 235 -2.59 17.42 -17.18
CA GLU A 235 -1.29 16.79 -17.42
C GLU A 235 -0.40 17.76 -18.22
N PRO A 236 0.83 18.05 -17.74
CA PRO A 236 1.78 18.87 -18.49
C PRO A 236 2.16 18.16 -19.78
N ARG A 237 1.98 18.83 -20.91
CA ARG A 237 2.21 18.27 -22.24
C ARG A 237 3.41 18.87 -22.96
N TRP A 238 3.93 20.00 -22.48
CA TRP A 238 4.98 20.74 -23.16
C TRP A 238 6.05 21.19 -22.17
N LYS A 239 7.29 21.23 -22.65
CA LYS A 239 8.44 21.71 -21.89
C LYS A 239 9.34 22.60 -22.74
N VAL A 240 10.13 23.42 -22.08
CA VAL A 240 11.18 24.23 -22.69
C VAL A 240 12.53 23.64 -22.26
N VAL A 241 13.36 23.32 -23.23
CA VAL A 241 14.69 22.77 -23.03
C VAL A 241 15.77 23.75 -23.49
N MET A 242 16.89 23.77 -22.80
CA MET A 242 18.10 24.47 -23.24
C MET A 242 18.93 23.49 -24.06
N VAL A 243 19.36 23.94 -25.24
CA VAL A 243 20.20 23.13 -26.14
C VAL A 243 21.51 23.88 -26.35
N SER A 244 22.66 23.27 -26.03
CA SER A 244 23.97 23.80 -26.29
C SER A 244 24.38 23.56 -27.74
N GLY A 245 25.33 24.33 -28.26
CA GLY A 245 25.91 24.14 -29.61
C GLY A 245 26.54 22.76 -29.83
N GLY A 246 26.78 21.98 -28.77
CA GLY A 246 27.24 20.60 -28.82
C GLY A 246 26.08 19.56 -28.75
N GLY A 247 24.82 20.00 -28.81
CA GLY A 247 23.64 19.13 -28.78
C GLY A 247 23.27 18.58 -27.40
N VAL A 248 23.86 19.09 -26.32
CA VAL A 248 23.46 18.72 -24.96
C VAL A 248 22.15 19.41 -24.64
N LYS A 249 21.14 18.65 -24.22
CA LYS A 249 19.82 19.14 -23.81
C LYS A 249 19.67 19.09 -22.29
N GLN A 250 19.08 20.15 -21.73
CA GLN A 250 18.76 20.27 -20.32
C GLN A 250 17.37 20.92 -20.18
N ASP A 251 16.50 20.34 -19.35
CA ASP A 251 15.18 20.90 -19.07
C ASP A 251 15.31 22.24 -18.35
N LEU A 252 14.71 23.29 -18.89
CA LEU A 252 14.65 24.64 -18.28
C LEU A 252 13.36 24.82 -17.50
N SER A 253 12.22 24.42 -18.09
CA SER A 253 10.91 24.47 -17.47
C SER A 253 9.98 23.43 -18.10
N CYS A 254 9.12 22.82 -17.30
CA CYS A 254 8.15 21.82 -17.74
C CYS A 254 6.77 22.13 -17.14
N GLY A 255 5.75 21.44 -17.62
CA GLY A 255 4.41 21.54 -17.04
C GLY A 255 3.49 22.52 -17.75
N PHE A 256 3.76 22.87 -19.01
CA PHE A 256 2.85 23.68 -19.81
C PHE A 256 1.72 22.81 -20.40
N GLU A 257 0.47 23.31 -20.32
CA GLU A 257 -0.69 22.62 -20.86
C GLU A 257 -0.76 22.70 -22.39
N THR A 258 -0.21 23.76 -22.97
CA THR A 258 -0.22 24.01 -24.41
C THR A 258 1.17 24.40 -24.92
N GLU A 259 1.42 24.07 -26.20
CA GLU A 259 2.61 24.53 -26.91
C GLU A 259 2.75 26.07 -26.89
N ALA A 260 1.61 26.76 -27.02
CA ALA A 260 1.57 28.22 -27.02
C ALA A 260 2.06 28.83 -25.68
N GLU A 261 1.74 28.20 -24.55
CA GLU A 261 2.24 28.63 -23.24
C GLU A 261 3.74 28.38 -23.09
N ALA A 262 4.24 27.25 -23.56
CA ALA A 262 5.67 26.95 -23.56
C ALA A 262 6.44 27.91 -24.49
N MET A 263 5.89 28.18 -25.66
CA MET A 263 6.46 29.21 -26.58
C MET A 263 6.49 30.62 -25.97
N ALA A 264 5.39 31.04 -25.33
CA ALA A 264 5.34 32.33 -24.66
C ALA A 264 6.35 32.44 -23.50
N PHE A 265 6.60 31.31 -22.80
CA PHE A 265 7.66 31.24 -21.81
C PHE A 265 9.05 31.42 -22.46
N ALA A 266 9.35 30.62 -23.49
CA ALA A 266 10.63 30.69 -24.20
C ALA A 266 10.88 32.08 -24.81
N GLU A 267 9.84 32.76 -25.32
CA GLU A 267 9.89 34.09 -25.85
C GLU A 267 10.20 35.14 -24.77
N ARG A 268 9.63 34.99 -23.59
CA ARG A 268 9.88 35.85 -22.42
C ARG A 268 11.32 35.71 -21.88
N GLU A 269 11.83 34.49 -21.83
CA GLU A 269 13.20 34.20 -21.36
C GLU A 269 14.26 34.54 -22.42
N GLY A 270 13.84 34.72 -23.70
CA GLY A 270 14.73 34.95 -24.83
C GLY A 270 15.28 33.66 -25.42
N TRP A 271 15.02 33.44 -26.71
CA TRP A 271 15.33 32.19 -27.42
C TRP A 271 16.82 31.78 -27.41
N CYS A 272 17.75 32.70 -27.11
CA CYS A 272 19.18 32.45 -27.00
C CYS A 272 19.76 33.23 -25.84
N PHE A 273 20.65 32.63 -25.07
CA PHE A 273 21.43 33.34 -24.06
C PHE A 273 22.81 32.71 -23.87
N ILE A 274 23.74 33.47 -23.29
CA ILE A 274 25.06 32.99 -22.92
C ILE A 274 25.11 32.91 -21.40
N ASP A 275 25.49 31.75 -20.87
CA ASP A 275 25.62 31.55 -19.44
C ASP A 275 26.91 32.18 -18.86
N GLU A 276 27.04 32.13 -17.54
CA GLU A 276 28.20 32.66 -16.81
C GLU A 276 29.55 31.99 -17.20
N ASN A 277 29.49 30.80 -17.82
CA ASN A 277 30.64 30.03 -18.28
C ASN A 277 30.94 30.28 -19.78
N GLN A 278 30.29 31.26 -20.41
CA GLN A 278 30.42 31.61 -21.84
C GLN A 278 29.90 30.54 -22.80
N PHE A 279 29.00 29.65 -22.36
CA PHE A 279 28.31 28.73 -23.25
C PHE A 279 27.06 29.38 -23.81
N GLU A 280 26.88 29.22 -25.12
CA GLU A 280 25.68 29.64 -25.83
C GLU A 280 24.61 28.55 -25.76
N TRP A 281 23.42 28.93 -25.29
CA TRP A 281 22.26 28.08 -25.18
C TRP A 281 21.14 28.63 -26.07
N GLN A 282 20.44 27.70 -26.74
CA GLN A 282 19.20 27.97 -27.45
C GLN A 282 18.04 27.31 -26.72
N LEU A 283 16.86 27.95 -26.70
CA LEU A 283 15.66 27.37 -26.16
C LEU A 283 14.90 26.66 -27.26
N GLU A 284 14.46 25.46 -26.99
CA GLU A 284 13.54 24.68 -27.83
C GLU A 284 12.31 24.35 -27.01
N VAL A 285 11.14 24.38 -27.64
CA VAL A 285 9.88 23.88 -27.08
C VAL A 285 9.67 22.50 -27.64
N GLU A 286 9.48 21.53 -26.78
CA GLU A 286 9.20 20.15 -27.18
C GLU A 286 8.08 19.54 -26.35
N GLU A 287 7.44 18.52 -26.89
CA GLU A 287 6.46 17.78 -26.14
C GLU A 287 7.12 17.08 -24.95
N ASP A 288 6.56 17.28 -23.75
CA ASP A 288 7.03 16.60 -22.54
C ASP A 288 6.54 15.15 -22.54
N ILE A 289 7.36 14.26 -23.09
CA ILE A 289 7.11 12.81 -23.09
C ILE A 289 7.62 12.11 -21.83
N SER A 290 8.22 12.84 -20.89
CA SER A 290 8.70 12.27 -19.63
C SER A 290 7.58 11.68 -18.83
N HIS A 291 6.41 12.31 -18.82
CA HIS A 291 5.20 11.78 -18.19
C HIS A 291 4.67 10.52 -18.90
N ILE A 292 4.84 10.38 -20.24
CA ILE A 292 4.46 9.16 -20.98
C ILE A 292 5.38 8.00 -20.59
N GLN A 293 6.65 8.25 -20.36
CA GLN A 293 7.59 7.26 -19.84
C GLN A 293 7.32 6.95 -18.37
N GLU A 294 6.96 7.95 -17.58
CA GLU A 294 6.52 7.81 -16.18
C GLU A 294 5.17 7.08 -16.12
N VAL A 295 4.22 7.38 -17.00
CA VAL A 295 2.96 6.66 -17.18
C VAL A 295 3.19 5.21 -17.62
N LYS A 296 4.16 4.92 -18.50
CA LYS A 296 4.50 3.53 -18.87
C LYS A 296 5.18 2.77 -17.73
N LYS A 297 6.12 3.40 -17.00
CA LYS A 297 6.68 2.84 -15.76
C LYS A 297 5.58 2.62 -14.71
N ASN A 298 4.68 3.57 -14.59
CA ASN A 298 3.56 3.54 -13.67
C ASN A 298 2.50 2.50 -14.05
N ARG A 299 2.29 2.19 -15.36
CA ARG A 299 1.32 1.17 -15.78
C ARG A 299 1.66 -0.21 -15.21
N HIS A 300 2.93 -0.62 -15.27
CA HIS A 300 3.34 -1.90 -14.70
C HIS A 300 3.14 -1.95 -13.17
N THR A 301 3.46 -0.87 -12.47
CA THR A 301 3.19 -0.73 -11.02
C THR A 301 1.68 -0.79 -10.73
N LYS A 302 0.87 -0.11 -11.55
CA LYS A 302 -0.59 -0.12 -11.42
C LYS A 302 -1.16 -1.53 -11.56
N GLU A 303 -0.68 -2.32 -12.53
CA GLU A 303 -1.09 -3.72 -12.68
C GLU A 303 -0.65 -4.58 -11.48
N VAL A 304 0.60 -4.44 -11.02
CA VAL A 304 1.10 -5.16 -9.83
C VAL A 304 0.23 -4.87 -8.61
N GLU A 305 -0.08 -3.60 -8.37
CA GLU A 305 -0.88 -3.19 -7.22
C GLU A 305 -2.31 -3.70 -7.31
N ALA A 306 -2.99 -3.50 -8.45
CA ALA A 306 -4.37 -3.94 -8.64
C ALA A 306 -4.50 -5.47 -8.58
N GLU A 307 -3.59 -6.21 -9.23
CA GLU A 307 -3.59 -7.67 -9.19
C GLU A 307 -3.30 -8.22 -7.78
N SER A 308 -2.39 -7.56 -7.03
CA SER A 308 -2.11 -7.95 -5.64
C SER A 308 -3.27 -7.69 -4.70
N VAL A 309 -3.99 -6.57 -4.88
CA VAL A 309 -5.23 -6.29 -4.14
C VAL A 309 -6.29 -7.33 -4.47
N ALA A 310 -6.53 -7.59 -5.76
CA ALA A 310 -7.52 -8.55 -6.21
C ALA A 310 -7.23 -9.96 -5.68
N TYR A 311 -5.98 -10.42 -5.79
CA TYR A 311 -5.55 -11.68 -5.20
C TYR A 311 -5.84 -11.76 -3.70
N THR A 312 -5.47 -10.73 -2.95
CA THR A 312 -5.63 -10.69 -1.49
C THR A 312 -7.10 -10.75 -1.08
N VAL A 313 -7.97 -9.98 -1.76
CA VAL A 313 -9.41 -9.98 -1.50
C VAL A 313 -10.03 -11.32 -1.90
N CYS A 314 -9.71 -11.85 -3.09
CA CYS A 314 -10.20 -13.17 -3.51
C CYS A 314 -9.78 -14.27 -2.54
N GLN A 315 -8.51 -14.26 -2.09
CA GLN A 315 -7.99 -15.24 -1.14
C GLN A 315 -8.67 -15.15 0.23
N HIS A 316 -9.05 -13.92 0.65
CA HIS A 316 -9.79 -13.70 1.89
C HIS A 316 -11.17 -14.36 1.86
N TYR A 317 -11.88 -14.26 0.75
CA TYR A 317 -13.21 -14.86 0.57
C TYR A 317 -13.20 -16.31 0.04
N GLY A 318 -12.05 -16.98 0.03
CA GLY A 318 -11.93 -18.38 -0.42
C GLY A 318 -12.16 -18.59 -1.91
N LEU A 319 -12.13 -17.54 -2.74
CA LEU A 319 -12.22 -17.66 -4.20
C LEU A 319 -10.95 -18.33 -4.74
N ASP A 320 -11.10 -19.22 -5.74
CA ASP A 320 -9.97 -19.89 -6.37
C ASP A 320 -9.02 -18.87 -7.05
N THR A 321 -7.79 -18.83 -6.58
CA THR A 321 -6.73 -17.94 -7.05
C THR A 321 -5.61 -18.68 -7.78
N SER A 322 -5.82 -19.92 -8.17
CA SER A 322 -4.81 -20.79 -8.79
C SER A 322 -4.28 -20.27 -10.13
N ASP A 323 -5.03 -19.44 -10.83
CA ASP A 323 -4.66 -18.81 -12.11
C ASP A 323 -3.83 -17.52 -11.95
N TYR A 324 -3.71 -16.96 -10.74
CA TYR A 324 -2.84 -15.81 -10.50
C TYR A 324 -1.37 -16.21 -10.55
N SER A 325 -0.57 -15.38 -11.20
CA SER A 325 0.87 -15.59 -11.34
C SER A 325 1.62 -14.27 -11.15
N PHE A 326 2.58 -14.27 -10.26
CA PHE A 326 3.46 -13.13 -9.98
C PHE A 326 4.87 -13.31 -10.56
N GLY A 327 5.00 -14.06 -11.67
CA GLY A 327 6.28 -14.33 -12.30
C GLY A 327 7.06 -13.08 -12.74
N TYR A 328 6.36 -11.97 -12.98
CA TYR A 328 6.93 -10.67 -13.35
C TYR A 328 7.44 -9.83 -12.16
N ILE A 329 7.13 -10.23 -10.92
CA ILE A 329 7.38 -9.40 -9.72
C ILE A 329 8.87 -9.08 -9.50
N ALA A 330 9.74 -10.03 -9.82
CA ALA A 330 11.19 -9.82 -9.70
C ALA A 330 11.69 -8.75 -10.68
N GLY A 331 11.15 -8.72 -11.90
CA GLY A 331 11.45 -7.67 -12.88
C GLY A 331 10.91 -6.31 -12.46
N TRP A 332 9.69 -6.28 -11.91
CA TRP A 332 9.07 -5.05 -11.42
C TRP A 332 9.84 -4.42 -10.26
N SER A 333 10.34 -5.22 -9.34
CA SER A 333 11.09 -4.73 -8.15
C SER A 333 12.54 -4.36 -8.46
N SER A 334 13.06 -4.78 -9.62
CA SER A 334 14.45 -4.55 -10.02
C SER A 334 14.75 -3.05 -10.17
N GLY A 335 15.76 -2.58 -9.48
CA GLY A 335 16.19 -1.18 -9.49
C GLY A 335 15.38 -0.22 -8.61
N LYS A 336 14.35 -0.71 -7.92
CA LYS A 336 13.57 0.09 -6.98
C LYS A 336 14.22 0.14 -5.58
N GLU A 337 14.08 1.29 -4.92
CA GLU A 337 14.52 1.44 -3.54
C GLU A 337 13.56 0.73 -2.57
N THR A 338 14.09 0.30 -1.42
CA THR A 338 13.29 -0.38 -0.39
C THR A 338 12.10 0.47 0.08
N LYS A 339 12.26 1.80 0.09
CA LYS A 339 11.18 2.73 0.45
C LYS A 339 10.05 2.66 -0.57
N GLU A 340 10.34 2.77 -1.86
CA GLU A 340 9.36 2.68 -2.95
C GLU A 340 8.59 1.36 -2.92
N LEU A 341 9.31 0.25 -2.68
CA LEU A 341 8.70 -1.07 -2.54
C LEU A 341 7.76 -1.16 -1.33
N LYS A 342 8.14 -0.60 -0.19
CA LYS A 342 7.28 -0.52 1.01
C LYS A 342 6.05 0.35 0.78
N ASP A 343 6.20 1.47 0.07
CA ASP A 343 5.08 2.36 -0.25
C ASP A 343 4.03 1.63 -1.10
N SER A 344 4.44 0.88 -2.14
CA SER A 344 3.52 0.03 -2.93
C SER A 344 2.89 -1.08 -2.08
N LEU A 345 3.65 -1.75 -1.21
CA LEU A 345 3.10 -2.78 -0.31
C LEU A 345 2.05 -2.20 0.67
N GLU A 346 2.27 -0.98 1.17
CA GLU A 346 1.29 -0.30 2.03
C GLU A 346 0.03 0.09 1.26
N VAL A 347 0.16 0.56 0.03
CA VAL A 347 -0.97 0.85 -0.87
C VAL A 347 -1.79 -0.42 -1.13
N ILE A 348 -1.16 -1.54 -1.46
CA ILE A 348 -1.83 -2.84 -1.65
C ILE A 348 -2.57 -3.25 -0.37
N ARG A 349 -1.87 -3.20 0.77
CA ARG A 349 -2.44 -3.60 2.07
C ARG A 349 -3.63 -2.76 2.47
N SER A 350 -3.50 -1.43 2.44
CA SER A 350 -4.58 -0.51 2.85
C SER A 350 -5.80 -0.68 1.95
N THR A 351 -5.61 -0.74 0.64
CA THR A 351 -6.73 -0.90 -0.30
C THR A 351 -7.44 -2.25 -0.15
N ALA A 352 -6.69 -3.34 0.04
CA ALA A 352 -7.29 -4.65 0.31
C ALA A 352 -8.05 -4.66 1.64
N SER A 353 -7.49 -4.06 2.71
CA SER A 353 -8.13 -3.93 4.02
C SER A 353 -9.43 -3.14 3.95
N ASP A 354 -9.42 -1.99 3.25
CA ASP A 354 -10.60 -1.15 3.08
C ASP A 354 -11.70 -1.88 2.28
N LEU A 355 -11.31 -2.56 1.19
CA LEU A 355 -12.25 -3.35 0.38
C LEU A 355 -12.89 -4.48 1.19
N ILE A 356 -12.11 -5.26 1.92
CA ILE A 356 -12.63 -6.34 2.77
C ILE A 356 -13.60 -5.76 3.80
N THR A 357 -13.20 -4.70 4.51
CA THR A 357 -14.06 -4.05 5.52
C THR A 357 -15.38 -3.55 4.94
N GLU A 358 -15.33 -2.91 3.75
CA GLU A 358 -16.51 -2.38 3.10
C GLU A 358 -17.42 -3.50 2.56
N ILE A 359 -16.84 -4.58 2.01
CA ILE A 359 -17.59 -5.74 1.52
C ILE A 359 -18.29 -6.45 2.68
N ASP A 360 -17.56 -6.78 3.76
CA ASP A 360 -18.10 -7.45 4.94
C ASP A 360 -19.31 -6.69 5.50
N ARG A 361 -19.17 -5.37 5.68
CA ARG A 361 -20.27 -4.53 6.15
C ARG A 361 -21.49 -4.60 5.23
N ASN A 362 -21.31 -4.57 3.91
CA ASN A 362 -22.42 -4.63 2.96
C ASN A 362 -23.05 -6.01 2.87
N ILE A 363 -22.30 -7.08 3.16
CA ILE A 363 -22.82 -8.45 3.26
C ILE A 363 -23.63 -8.63 4.54
N GLU A 364 -23.18 -8.08 5.68
CA GLU A 364 -23.92 -8.17 6.95
C GLU A 364 -25.24 -7.39 6.95
N GLU A 365 -25.32 -6.30 6.17
CA GLU A 365 -26.51 -5.44 6.03
C GLU A 365 -27.53 -5.97 4.99
N SER A 366 -27.20 -6.99 4.22
CA SER A 366 -28.04 -7.59 3.16
C SER A 366 -28.76 -8.81 3.64
#